data_b306cac106dc54117f57eabb77ca73bd
#
_entry.id   b306cac106dc54117f57eabb77ca73bd
#
_cell.length_a   1.000
_cell.length_b   1.000
_cell.length_c   1.000
_cell.angle_alpha   90.00
_cell.angle_beta   90.00
_cell.angle_gamma   90.00
#
_symmetry.space_group_name_H-M   'P 1'
#
loop_
_entity.id
_entity.type
_entity.pdbx_description
1 polymer ?
#
loop_
_entity_poly.entity_id
_entity_poly.type
_entity_poly.pdbx_seq_one_letter_code
_entity_poly.pdbx_strand_id
1 'polypeptide(L)'
;MKTVLGILAAVAVVLILIWGILESREGGSSSYASQPETPAPQQAAGASFSYNFDSDAVGAMPAKFHSARTGKGAESKWAVMSDPTAPSKPNVVAQTSTDTTDYRFPLLIADEGSFKDLELSVRFKAVSGEVDRAGGLVFRLKDANNYYIVRANALEDNYRLYHVVAGNRRQFAGANFKVTAGEWHELRVEAVGNKIICYYDGTKKIEAADDTFKDAGKVGLWTKADSVTYFDDLKVTAK
;
A
#
# COMPACT_ATOMS: atom_id res chain seq x y z
N MET A 1 -28.77 61.56 -0.56
CA MET A 1 -30.26 61.58 -0.49
C MET A 1 -30.78 60.16 -0.39
N LYS A 2 -31.43 59.85 0.75
CA LYS A 2 -32.58 58.95 0.92
C LYS A 2 -32.32 57.44 0.61
N THR A 3 -32.68 56.46 1.41
CA THR A 3 -33.37 56.39 2.70
C THR A 3 -33.21 54.96 3.26
N VAL A 4 -33.08 54.84 4.53
CA VAL A 4 -33.21 53.73 5.46
C VAL A 4 -34.64 53.12 5.40
N LEU A 5 -34.72 51.76 5.60
CA LEU A 5 -35.84 51.05 6.28
C LEU A 5 -35.42 49.58 6.30
N GLY A 6 -35.20 48.82 7.32
CA GLY A 6 -35.72 48.79 8.69
C GLY A 6 -37.00 47.93 8.78
N ILE A 7 -36.90 46.60 9.02
CA ILE A 7 -38.00 45.85 9.65
C ILE A 7 -37.44 44.79 10.60
N LEU A 8 -37.76 44.99 11.87
CA LEU A 8 -37.79 44.06 12.98
C LEU A 8 -39.08 43.23 12.91
N ALA A 9 -39.02 41.98 13.32
CA ALA A 9 -40.14 41.25 13.97
C ALA A 9 -39.72 39.77 14.11
N ALA A 10 -39.98 39.00 15.08
CA ALA A 10 -40.53 39.08 16.42
C ALA A 10 -40.30 37.71 17.04
N VAL A 11 -39.91 37.69 18.27
CA VAL A 11 -39.79 36.49 19.13
C VAL A 11 -41.19 36.06 19.53
N ALA A 12 -41.59 34.82 19.32
CA ALA A 12 -42.77 34.24 19.95
C ALA A 12 -42.31 33.11 20.88
N VAL A 13 -42.35 33.42 22.15
CA VAL A 13 -42.24 32.46 23.27
C VAL A 13 -43.66 31.88 23.48
N VAL A 14 -43.80 30.56 23.37
CA VAL A 14 -44.97 29.84 23.83
C VAL A 14 -44.55 28.96 25.02
N LEU A 15 -44.91 29.44 26.20
CA LEU A 15 -44.97 28.67 27.44
C LEU A 15 -46.26 27.86 27.47
N ILE A 16 -46.19 26.59 27.53
CA ILE A 16 -47.30 25.69 27.94
C ILE A 16 -46.92 25.01 29.25
N LEU A 17 -47.67 25.32 30.28
CA LEU A 17 -47.62 24.76 31.59
C LEU A 17 -48.23 23.34 31.62
N ILE A 18 -47.49 22.49 32.15
CA ILE A 18 -47.58 21.26 32.92
C ILE A 18 -48.90 21.01 33.62
N TRP A 19 -49.36 19.76 33.54
CA TRP A 19 -49.97 19.09 34.68
C TRP A 19 -49.47 17.63 34.70
N GLY A 20 -48.99 17.23 35.88
CA GLY A 20 -48.38 15.95 36.13
C GLY A 20 -49.40 14.84 36.31
N ILE A 21 -49.02 13.67 35.91
CA ILE A 21 -49.56 12.41 36.44
C ILE A 21 -48.37 11.53 36.83
N LEU A 22 -48.31 11.25 38.11
CA LEU A 22 -47.41 10.33 38.74
C LEU A 22 -47.91 8.91 38.48
N GLU A 23 -47.27 8.16 37.57
CA GLU A 23 -47.45 6.71 37.47
C GLU A 23 -46.11 6.02 37.62
N SER A 24 -46.00 5.28 38.69
CA SER A 24 -44.94 4.31 38.94
C SER A 24 -44.88 3.28 37.83
N ARG A 25 -43.77 3.18 37.12
CA ARG A 25 -43.45 2.06 36.27
C ARG A 25 -42.10 1.48 36.65
N GLU A 26 -42.19 0.22 36.95
CA GLU A 26 -41.16 -0.74 37.30
C GLU A 26 -39.98 -0.73 36.33
N GLY A 27 -38.79 -0.98 36.87
CA GLY A 27 -37.56 -1.07 36.11
C GLY A 27 -37.56 -2.18 35.08
N GLY A 28 -37.59 -1.79 33.82
CA GLY A 28 -37.22 -2.63 32.71
C GLY A 28 -35.76 -2.43 32.38
N SER A 29 -34.89 -3.29 32.89
CA SER A 29 -33.51 -3.41 32.44
C SER A 29 -33.50 -3.85 30.97
N SER A 30 -33.34 -2.90 30.06
CA SER A 30 -33.05 -3.20 28.65
C SER A 30 -31.60 -3.64 28.54
N SER A 31 -31.40 -4.95 28.61
CA SER A 31 -30.14 -5.57 28.20
C SER A 31 -29.98 -5.38 26.71
N TYR A 32 -29.19 -4.39 26.28
CA TYR A 32 -28.65 -4.36 24.93
C TYR A 32 -27.77 -5.60 24.78
N ALA A 33 -28.30 -6.61 24.09
CA ALA A 33 -27.50 -7.75 23.64
C ALA A 33 -26.43 -7.16 22.68
N SER A 34 -25.17 -7.17 23.11
CA SER A 34 -24.03 -6.91 22.26
C SER A 34 -24.10 -7.90 21.09
N GLN A 35 -24.22 -7.39 19.88
CA GLN A 35 -24.05 -8.22 18.69
C GLN A 35 -22.64 -8.80 18.73
N PRO A 36 -22.46 -10.10 18.42
CA PRO A 36 -21.12 -10.66 18.33
C PRO A 36 -20.35 -9.91 17.25
N GLU A 37 -19.25 -9.26 17.64
CA GLU A 37 -18.30 -8.69 16.72
C GLU A 37 -17.80 -9.80 15.80
N THR A 38 -17.99 -9.65 14.50
CA THR A 38 -17.40 -10.56 13.50
C THR A 38 -15.89 -10.49 13.68
N PRO A 39 -15.20 -11.60 14.01
CA PRO A 39 -13.75 -11.56 14.17
C PRO A 39 -13.11 -11.06 12.87
N ALA A 40 -12.19 -10.09 13.00
CA ALA A 40 -11.35 -9.68 11.87
C ALA A 40 -10.67 -10.94 11.29
N PRO A 41 -10.48 -11.04 9.96
CA PRO A 41 -9.87 -12.21 9.35
C PRO A 41 -8.50 -12.45 9.97
N GLN A 42 -8.41 -13.53 10.74
CA GLN A 42 -7.22 -13.95 11.46
C GLN A 42 -6.23 -14.48 10.42
N GLN A 43 -5.02 -13.91 10.38
CA GLN A 43 -3.95 -14.42 9.53
C GLN A 43 -3.70 -15.89 9.83
N ALA A 44 -3.81 -16.75 8.83
CA ALA A 44 -3.44 -18.16 8.98
C ALA A 44 -1.92 -18.23 9.23
N ALA A 45 -1.50 -18.70 10.40
CA ALA A 45 -0.08 -18.92 10.70
C ALA A 45 0.51 -19.89 9.67
N GLY A 46 1.63 -19.51 9.03
CA GLY A 46 2.31 -20.32 8.03
C GLY A 46 1.81 -20.16 6.59
N ALA A 47 0.85 -19.25 6.32
CA ALA A 47 0.47 -18.93 4.94
C ALA A 47 1.68 -18.35 4.18
N SER A 48 1.94 -18.91 3.00
CA SER A 48 3.00 -18.42 2.11
C SER A 48 2.58 -18.57 0.65
N PHE A 49 3.08 -17.72 -0.22
CA PHE A 49 3.00 -17.90 -1.65
C PHE A 49 4.26 -17.40 -2.35
N SER A 50 4.46 -17.86 -3.59
CA SER A 50 5.52 -17.37 -4.46
C SER A 50 5.03 -17.30 -5.90
N TYR A 51 5.51 -16.29 -6.62
CA TYR A 51 5.24 -16.08 -8.04
C TYR A 51 6.56 -15.83 -8.76
N ASN A 52 6.83 -16.62 -9.80
CA ASN A 52 7.95 -16.45 -10.71
C ASN A 52 7.52 -16.03 -12.12
N PHE A 53 6.21 -15.87 -12.36
CA PHE A 53 5.59 -15.42 -13.60
C PHE A 53 5.82 -16.29 -14.82
N ASP A 54 6.51 -17.42 -14.71
CA ASP A 54 6.89 -18.28 -15.85
C ASP A 54 5.71 -18.96 -16.55
N SER A 55 4.63 -19.21 -15.82
CA SER A 55 3.39 -19.78 -16.36
C SER A 55 2.42 -18.76 -16.96
N ASP A 56 2.69 -17.47 -16.80
CA ASP A 56 1.82 -16.41 -17.31
C ASP A 56 2.13 -16.08 -18.79
N ALA A 57 1.11 -15.64 -19.52
CA ALA A 57 1.26 -15.32 -20.94
C ALA A 57 2.03 -14.02 -21.15
N VAL A 58 3.08 -14.05 -21.97
CA VAL A 58 3.85 -12.86 -22.35
C VAL A 58 2.94 -11.81 -22.99
N GLY A 59 3.09 -10.55 -22.60
CA GLY A 59 2.29 -9.41 -23.03
C GLY A 59 1.00 -9.19 -22.22
N ALA A 60 0.58 -10.17 -21.41
CA ALA A 60 -0.59 -10.04 -20.54
C ALA A 60 -0.20 -9.53 -19.14
N MET A 61 -1.17 -9.01 -18.41
CA MET A 61 -1.04 -8.79 -16.97
C MET A 61 -0.96 -10.16 -16.27
N PRO A 62 -0.09 -10.36 -15.26
CA PRO A 62 0.04 -11.65 -14.61
C PRO A 62 -1.28 -12.05 -13.92
N ALA A 63 -1.60 -13.34 -13.96
CA ALA A 63 -2.75 -13.89 -13.26
C ALA A 63 -2.59 -13.68 -11.74
N LYS A 64 -3.73 -13.57 -11.02
CA LYS A 64 -3.78 -13.36 -9.56
C LYS A 64 -3.22 -12.02 -9.09
N PHE A 65 -3.15 -11.03 -9.97
CA PHE A 65 -2.77 -9.67 -9.65
C PHE A 65 -3.73 -8.69 -10.30
N HIS A 66 -3.87 -7.53 -9.68
CA HIS A 66 -4.53 -6.38 -10.29
C HIS A 66 -3.65 -5.13 -10.22
N SER A 67 -3.86 -4.27 -11.20
CA SER A 67 -3.15 -2.99 -11.29
C SER A 67 -3.90 -1.90 -10.53
N ALA A 68 -3.16 -1.04 -9.85
CA ALA A 68 -3.66 0.18 -9.24
C ALA A 68 -2.64 1.31 -9.39
N ARG A 69 -2.99 2.50 -8.92
CA ARG A 69 -2.10 3.66 -8.93
C ARG A 69 -2.44 4.61 -7.79
N THR A 70 -1.40 5.10 -7.10
CA THR A 70 -1.49 6.28 -6.24
C THR A 70 -1.11 7.51 -7.05
N GLY A 71 -1.73 8.64 -6.79
CA GLY A 71 -1.37 9.93 -7.39
C GLY A 71 -2.01 10.17 -8.76
N LYS A 72 -1.28 10.76 -9.68
CA LYS A 72 -1.76 11.31 -10.96
C LYS A 72 -1.12 10.57 -12.16
N GLY A 73 -1.34 11.08 -13.38
CA GLY A 73 -0.77 10.57 -14.62
C GLY A 73 -1.59 9.43 -15.25
N ALA A 74 -1.02 8.77 -16.25
CA ALA A 74 -1.66 7.67 -16.95
C ALA A 74 -1.75 6.40 -16.08
N GLU A 75 -2.67 5.51 -16.44
CA GLU A 75 -2.79 4.20 -15.80
C GLU A 75 -1.48 3.40 -15.87
N SER A 76 -1.29 2.53 -14.90
CA SER A 76 -0.13 1.64 -14.85
C SER A 76 -0.17 0.63 -16.01
N LYS A 77 0.99 0.27 -16.56
CA LYS A 77 1.11 -0.74 -17.62
C LYS A 77 1.98 -1.88 -17.11
N TRP A 78 1.36 -2.87 -16.52
CA TRP A 78 2.02 -4.09 -16.10
C TRP A 78 1.82 -5.19 -17.11
N ALA A 79 2.90 -5.91 -17.45
CA ALA A 79 2.87 -7.02 -18.38
C ALA A 79 3.94 -8.05 -18.04
N VAL A 80 3.65 -9.29 -18.31
CA VAL A 80 4.64 -10.38 -18.33
C VAL A 80 5.53 -10.20 -19.54
N MET A 81 6.84 -10.31 -19.37
CA MET A 81 7.84 -10.17 -20.43
C MET A 81 8.84 -11.32 -20.36
N SER A 82 9.38 -11.73 -21.49
CA SER A 82 10.49 -12.66 -21.51
C SER A 82 11.81 -11.92 -21.28
N ASP A 83 12.62 -12.37 -20.33
CA ASP A 83 13.97 -11.86 -20.07
C ASP A 83 14.96 -13.02 -19.91
N PRO A 84 15.92 -13.18 -20.83
CA PRO A 84 16.92 -14.26 -20.75
C PRO A 84 17.84 -14.17 -19.53
N THR A 85 17.85 -13.00 -18.86
CA THR A 85 18.64 -12.76 -17.63
C THR A 85 17.82 -12.93 -16.35
N ALA A 86 16.53 -13.31 -16.45
CA ALA A 86 15.66 -13.52 -15.31
C ALA A 86 16.28 -14.49 -14.28
N PRO A 87 16.13 -14.25 -12.97
CA PRO A 87 16.56 -15.17 -11.92
C PRO A 87 15.86 -16.53 -12.02
N SER A 88 14.54 -16.56 -12.18
CA SER A 88 13.80 -17.70 -12.71
C SER A 88 13.41 -17.42 -14.15
N LYS A 89 13.45 -18.44 -15.01
CA LYS A 89 13.27 -18.26 -16.46
C LYS A 89 12.02 -18.98 -16.91
N PRO A 90 11.36 -18.49 -17.97
CA PRO A 90 11.82 -17.47 -18.92
C PRO A 90 11.25 -16.07 -18.69
N ASN A 91 10.32 -15.86 -17.76
CA ASN A 91 9.48 -14.68 -17.70
C ASN A 91 9.73 -13.83 -16.45
N VAL A 92 9.36 -12.57 -16.55
CA VAL A 92 9.34 -11.57 -15.48
C VAL A 92 8.05 -10.78 -15.57
N VAL A 93 7.65 -10.08 -14.51
CA VAL A 93 6.65 -9.03 -14.63
C VAL A 93 7.31 -7.66 -14.70
N ALA A 94 6.82 -6.79 -15.59
CA ALA A 94 7.38 -5.48 -15.82
C ALA A 94 6.32 -4.37 -15.74
N GLN A 95 6.68 -3.24 -15.10
CA GLN A 95 6.03 -1.95 -15.34
C GLN A 95 6.69 -1.32 -16.56
N THR A 96 5.91 -1.03 -17.62
CA THR A 96 6.44 -0.62 -18.93
C THR A 96 6.01 0.78 -19.37
N SER A 97 5.18 1.48 -18.60
CA SER A 97 4.80 2.87 -18.92
C SER A 97 5.95 3.83 -18.66
N THR A 98 6.18 4.72 -19.63
CA THR A 98 7.17 5.80 -19.57
C THR A 98 6.54 7.16 -19.27
N ASP A 99 5.39 7.21 -18.63
CA ASP A 99 4.73 8.46 -18.19
C ASP A 99 5.58 9.17 -17.13
N THR A 100 6.01 10.39 -17.45
CA THR A 100 6.94 11.20 -16.66
C THR A 100 6.29 11.96 -15.51
N THR A 101 5.00 11.77 -15.23
CA THR A 101 4.31 12.41 -14.12
C THR A 101 4.97 12.04 -12.79
N ASP A 102 5.60 13.00 -12.12
CA ASP A 102 6.42 12.74 -10.92
C ASP A 102 5.63 12.12 -9.77
N TYR A 103 4.42 12.62 -9.48
CA TYR A 103 3.56 12.06 -8.43
C TYR A 103 2.64 10.97 -8.98
N ARG A 104 3.24 9.96 -9.58
CA ARG A 104 2.62 8.77 -10.16
C ARG A 104 3.30 7.53 -9.59
N PHE A 105 2.54 6.69 -8.91
CA PHE A 105 3.05 5.48 -8.28
C PHE A 105 2.26 4.26 -8.75
N PRO A 106 2.71 3.58 -9.82
CA PRO A 106 2.15 2.33 -10.30
C PRO A 106 2.26 1.22 -9.25
N LEU A 107 1.17 0.49 -9.05
CA LEU A 107 1.05 -0.64 -8.14
C LEU A 107 0.63 -1.90 -8.91
N LEU A 108 1.23 -3.04 -8.56
CA LEU A 108 0.75 -4.36 -8.92
C LEU A 108 0.50 -5.13 -7.63
N ILE A 109 -0.76 -5.42 -7.34
CA ILE A 109 -1.21 -5.93 -6.03
C ILE A 109 -1.58 -7.39 -6.18
N ALA A 110 -1.04 -8.26 -5.31
CA ALA A 110 -1.41 -9.67 -5.27
C ALA A 110 -2.84 -9.85 -4.73
N ASP A 111 -3.65 -10.64 -5.43
CA ASP A 111 -5.05 -10.92 -5.06
C ASP A 111 -5.14 -11.86 -3.87
N GLU A 112 -4.14 -12.73 -3.70
CA GLU A 112 -4.09 -13.72 -2.64
C GLU A 112 -3.50 -13.15 -1.34
N GLY A 113 -3.96 -13.70 -0.23
CA GLY A 113 -3.44 -13.43 1.12
C GLY A 113 -3.75 -12.03 1.66
N SER A 114 -3.53 -11.90 2.94
CA SER A 114 -3.52 -10.66 3.71
C SER A 114 -2.61 -10.89 4.91
N PHE A 115 -1.59 -10.07 5.12
CA PHE A 115 -0.52 -10.33 6.06
C PHE A 115 -0.34 -9.16 7.02
N LYS A 116 -0.32 -9.47 8.31
CA LYS A 116 0.03 -8.53 9.38
C LYS A 116 1.53 -8.58 9.65
N ASP A 117 2.00 -9.75 10.03
CA ASP A 117 3.40 -10.04 10.24
C ASP A 117 3.91 -10.91 9.09
N LEU A 118 5.03 -10.51 8.48
CA LEU A 118 5.46 -11.11 7.22
C LEU A 118 6.96 -11.00 6.99
N GLU A 119 7.46 -11.90 6.16
CA GLU A 119 8.66 -11.70 5.36
C GLU A 119 8.25 -11.64 3.89
N LEU A 120 8.69 -10.61 3.18
CA LEU A 120 8.37 -10.35 1.78
C LEU A 120 9.65 -10.07 1.02
N SER A 121 9.86 -10.75 -0.09
CA SER A 121 11.03 -10.54 -0.95
C SER A 121 10.66 -10.54 -2.43
N VAL A 122 11.51 -9.91 -3.24
CA VAL A 122 11.42 -9.89 -4.70
C VAL A 122 12.80 -9.70 -5.33
N ARG A 123 13.04 -10.30 -6.48
CA ARG A 123 14.14 -9.92 -7.37
C ARG A 123 13.66 -8.76 -8.24
N PHE A 124 14.45 -7.68 -8.34
CA PHE A 124 14.12 -6.54 -9.18
C PHE A 124 15.31 -6.10 -10.03
N LYS A 125 15.02 -5.53 -11.21
CA LYS A 125 16.00 -4.92 -12.09
C LYS A 125 15.48 -3.58 -12.58
N ALA A 126 16.12 -2.49 -12.18
CA ALA A 126 15.81 -1.13 -12.63
C ALA A 126 16.35 -0.95 -14.04
N VAL A 127 15.48 -0.96 -15.07
CA VAL A 127 15.89 -1.00 -16.47
C VAL A 127 16.11 0.40 -17.02
N SER A 128 15.11 1.27 -16.94
CA SER A 128 15.18 2.63 -17.47
C SER A 128 14.24 3.56 -16.71
N GLY A 129 14.36 4.85 -17.00
CA GLY A 129 13.61 5.96 -16.45
C GLY A 129 14.53 7.18 -16.31
N GLU A 130 14.00 8.36 -16.62
CA GLU A 130 14.74 9.64 -16.57
C GLU A 130 14.28 10.51 -15.40
N VAL A 131 12.99 10.48 -15.06
CA VAL A 131 12.41 11.13 -13.87
C VAL A 131 12.66 10.29 -12.62
N ASP A 132 12.50 8.97 -12.77
CA ASP A 132 12.79 8.03 -11.69
C ASP A 132 13.24 6.67 -12.26
N ARG A 133 14.02 5.89 -11.49
CA ARG A 133 14.44 4.54 -11.87
C ARG A 133 14.41 3.65 -10.64
N ALA A 134 13.20 3.35 -10.19
CA ALA A 134 12.95 2.72 -8.91
C ALA A 134 12.03 1.51 -9.00
N GLY A 135 12.29 0.55 -8.11
CA GLY A 135 11.41 -0.58 -7.85
C GLY A 135 11.24 -0.80 -6.36
N GLY A 136 10.10 -1.33 -5.95
CA GLY A 136 9.80 -1.50 -4.54
C GLY A 136 8.76 -2.55 -4.21
N LEU A 137 8.68 -2.85 -2.91
CA LEU A 137 7.73 -3.77 -2.28
C LEU A 137 6.71 -2.99 -1.47
N VAL A 138 5.42 -3.23 -1.71
CA VAL A 138 4.34 -2.73 -0.84
C VAL A 138 3.87 -3.84 0.10
N PHE A 139 3.51 -3.46 1.33
CA PHE A 139 3.01 -4.36 2.35
C PHE A 139 2.02 -3.67 3.27
N ARG A 140 1.21 -4.48 3.97
CA ARG A 140 0.05 -4.04 4.77
C ARG A 140 -0.84 -3.06 3.98
N LEU A 141 -0.98 -3.28 2.67
CA LEU A 141 -1.77 -2.43 1.79
C LEU A 141 -3.26 -2.62 2.10
N LYS A 142 -3.93 -1.52 2.40
CA LYS A 142 -5.39 -1.45 2.59
C LYS A 142 -6.10 -1.11 1.28
N ASP A 143 -5.55 -0.18 0.54
CA ASP A 143 -5.99 0.30 -0.77
C ASP A 143 -4.84 1.04 -1.47
N ALA A 144 -5.08 1.55 -2.68
CA ALA A 144 -4.07 2.26 -3.49
C ALA A 144 -3.54 3.57 -2.86
N ASN A 145 -4.10 4.03 -1.74
CA ASN A 145 -3.72 5.27 -1.07
C ASN A 145 -3.24 5.05 0.37
N ASN A 146 -3.23 3.79 0.87
CA ASN A 146 -2.92 3.48 2.26
C ASN A 146 -2.08 2.20 2.36
N TYR A 147 -0.74 2.34 2.49
CA TYR A 147 0.20 1.22 2.52
C TYR A 147 1.59 1.62 3.02
N TYR A 148 2.42 0.64 3.37
CA TYR A 148 3.88 0.80 3.46
C TYR A 148 4.54 0.49 2.13
N ILE A 149 5.64 1.20 1.83
CA ILE A 149 6.50 0.97 0.67
C ILE A 149 7.98 1.09 1.03
N VAL A 150 8.77 0.08 0.66
CA VAL A 150 10.23 0.19 0.58
C VAL A 150 10.65 0.13 -0.87
N ARG A 151 11.54 1.03 -1.30
CA ARG A 151 12.00 1.08 -2.70
C ARG A 151 13.49 1.39 -2.79
N ALA A 152 14.17 0.79 -3.76
CA ALA A 152 15.50 1.18 -4.21
C ALA A 152 15.41 2.03 -5.48
N ASN A 153 16.31 3.00 -5.63
CA ASN A 153 16.34 3.93 -6.76
C ASN A 153 17.75 4.05 -7.34
N ALA A 154 17.90 3.67 -8.60
CA ALA A 154 19.17 3.65 -9.28
C ALA A 154 19.61 5.03 -9.86
N LEU A 155 18.72 6.03 -9.91
CA LEU A 155 19.10 7.42 -10.24
C LEU A 155 19.61 8.17 -9.01
N GLU A 156 19.02 7.90 -7.85
CA GLU A 156 19.30 8.62 -6.61
C GLU A 156 20.27 7.90 -5.69
N ASP A 157 20.67 6.67 -6.01
CA ASP A 157 21.56 5.82 -5.20
C ASP A 157 21.09 5.73 -3.75
N ASN A 158 19.83 5.35 -3.57
CA ASN A 158 19.24 5.27 -2.24
C ASN A 158 18.17 4.17 -2.09
N TYR A 159 17.92 3.81 -0.84
CA TYR A 159 16.91 2.88 -0.39
C TYR A 159 16.07 3.55 0.67
N ARG A 160 14.76 3.60 0.49
CA ARG A 160 13.86 4.41 1.32
C ARG A 160 12.64 3.62 1.76
N LEU A 161 12.23 3.86 3.00
CA LEU A 161 11.00 3.31 3.59
C LEU A 161 10.02 4.44 3.87
N TYR A 162 8.78 4.25 3.40
CA TYR A 162 7.71 5.23 3.51
C TYR A 162 6.43 4.59 4.03
N HIS A 163 5.55 5.40 4.59
CA HIS A 163 4.12 5.13 4.59
C HIS A 163 3.41 6.06 3.58
N VAL A 164 2.33 5.57 2.98
CA VAL A 164 1.38 6.35 2.18
C VAL A 164 0.06 6.36 2.93
N VAL A 165 -0.44 7.54 3.27
CA VAL A 165 -1.69 7.74 4.00
C VAL A 165 -2.55 8.72 3.22
N ALA A 166 -3.77 8.31 2.85
CA ALA A 166 -4.67 9.09 2.00
C ALA A 166 -3.95 9.63 0.74
N GLY A 167 -3.10 8.80 0.12
CA GLY A 167 -2.31 9.12 -1.06
C GLY A 167 -1.05 9.94 -0.80
N ASN A 168 -0.83 10.45 0.41
CA ASN A 168 0.35 11.27 0.74
C ASN A 168 1.51 10.38 1.19
N ARG A 169 2.60 10.37 0.43
CA ARG A 169 3.80 9.59 0.72
C ARG A 169 4.75 10.34 1.63
N ARG A 170 5.09 9.75 2.78
CA ARG A 170 6.05 10.30 3.74
C ARG A 170 7.15 9.29 4.06
N GLN A 171 8.41 9.70 3.85
CA GLN A 171 9.57 8.92 4.26
C GLN A 171 9.77 9.00 5.77
N PHE A 172 10.09 7.86 6.40
CA PHE A 172 10.44 7.81 7.81
C PHE A 172 11.76 7.08 8.12
N ALA A 173 12.31 6.33 7.13
CA ALA A 173 13.64 5.74 7.24
C ALA A 173 14.30 5.59 5.87
N GLY A 174 15.63 5.33 5.85
CA GLY A 174 16.36 5.11 4.62
C GLY A 174 17.86 4.98 4.79
N ALA A 175 18.53 4.58 3.69
CA ALA A 175 19.98 4.46 3.57
C ALA A 175 20.43 4.97 2.19
N ASN A 176 21.66 5.45 2.10
CA ASN A 176 22.32 5.86 0.84
C ASN A 176 23.42 4.86 0.52
N PHE A 177 23.37 4.29 -0.66
CA PHE A 177 24.40 3.42 -1.21
C PHE A 177 24.15 3.27 -2.71
N LYS A 178 25.14 2.81 -3.45
CA LYS A 178 25.03 2.58 -4.89
C LYS A 178 23.96 1.52 -5.19
N VAL A 179 23.00 1.88 -6.05
CA VAL A 179 22.00 0.97 -6.62
C VAL A 179 22.28 0.88 -8.10
N THR A 180 22.79 -0.27 -8.57
CA THR A 180 23.12 -0.46 -9.98
C THR A 180 21.87 -0.65 -10.85
N ALA A 181 21.82 0.05 -11.98
CA ALA A 181 20.79 -0.16 -13.00
C ALA A 181 21.16 -1.32 -13.92
N GLY A 182 20.16 -2.00 -14.48
CA GLY A 182 20.35 -3.09 -15.43
C GLY A 182 20.80 -4.43 -14.81
N GLU A 183 20.99 -4.49 -13.51
CA GLU A 183 21.36 -5.68 -12.76
C GLU A 183 20.23 -6.17 -11.87
N TRP A 184 20.21 -7.49 -11.59
CA TRP A 184 19.26 -8.10 -10.69
C TRP A 184 19.71 -7.99 -9.23
N HIS A 185 18.83 -7.43 -8.40
CA HIS A 185 19.01 -7.28 -6.96
C HIS A 185 17.86 -7.88 -6.19
N GLU A 186 18.04 -8.13 -4.90
CA GLU A 186 16.99 -8.56 -3.99
C GLU A 186 16.56 -7.41 -3.08
N LEU A 187 15.25 -7.18 -3.02
CA LEU A 187 14.62 -6.42 -1.94
C LEU A 187 13.94 -7.41 -1.00
N ARG A 188 14.17 -7.25 0.32
CA ARG A 188 13.49 -8.06 1.33
C ARG A 188 13.06 -7.20 2.52
N VAL A 189 11.87 -7.46 3.01
CA VAL A 189 11.27 -6.81 4.19
C VAL A 189 10.87 -7.87 5.20
N GLU A 190 11.21 -7.67 6.46
CA GLU A 190 10.61 -8.34 7.61
C GLU A 190 9.80 -7.31 8.39
N ALA A 191 8.49 -7.55 8.57
CA ALA A 191 7.62 -6.69 9.36
C ALA A 191 6.91 -7.54 10.42
N VAL A 192 7.21 -7.28 11.70
CA VAL A 192 6.62 -7.96 12.86
C VAL A 192 6.22 -6.93 13.91
N GLY A 193 4.95 -6.90 14.27
CA GLY A 193 4.40 -5.81 15.08
C GLY A 193 4.62 -4.46 14.40
N ASN A 194 5.24 -3.51 15.08
CA ASN A 194 5.63 -2.21 14.49
C ASN A 194 7.08 -2.16 13.99
N LYS A 195 7.85 -3.23 14.19
CA LYS A 195 9.24 -3.31 13.75
C LYS A 195 9.30 -3.69 12.27
N ILE A 196 10.07 -2.93 11.50
CA ILE A 196 10.29 -3.12 10.06
C ILE A 196 11.79 -3.15 9.80
N ILE A 197 12.27 -4.24 9.21
CA ILE A 197 13.67 -4.40 8.79
C ILE A 197 13.70 -4.60 7.28
N CYS A 198 14.53 -3.81 6.59
CA CYS A 198 14.66 -3.90 5.15
C CYS A 198 16.09 -4.27 4.75
N TYR A 199 16.19 -5.20 3.82
CA TYR A 199 17.45 -5.74 3.31
C TYR A 199 17.57 -5.46 1.82
N TYR A 200 18.78 -5.26 1.37
CA TYR A 200 19.18 -5.16 -0.02
C TYR A 200 20.33 -6.12 -0.28
N ASP A 201 20.15 -7.05 -1.20
CA ASP A 201 21.08 -8.15 -1.50
C ASP A 201 21.55 -8.87 -0.21
N GLY A 202 20.58 -9.27 0.61
CA GLY A 202 20.80 -9.97 1.88
C GLY A 202 21.36 -9.11 3.01
N THR A 203 21.83 -7.88 2.74
CA THR A 203 22.40 -6.99 3.76
C THR A 203 21.33 -6.09 4.37
N LYS A 204 21.21 -6.08 5.70
CA LYS A 204 20.34 -5.16 6.43
C LYS A 204 20.77 -3.70 6.18
N LYS A 205 19.87 -2.89 5.63
CA LYS A 205 20.09 -1.47 5.33
C LYS A 205 19.23 -0.52 6.16
N ILE A 206 18.04 -0.97 6.57
CA ILE A 206 17.10 -0.15 7.35
C ILE A 206 16.57 -1.00 8.49
N GLU A 207 16.44 -0.40 9.67
CA GLU A 207 15.66 -0.90 10.79
C GLU A 207 14.89 0.29 11.37
N ALA A 208 13.57 0.16 11.46
CA ALA A 208 12.69 1.23 11.92
C ALA A 208 11.47 0.65 12.65
N ALA A 209 10.74 1.52 13.34
CA ALA A 209 9.44 1.20 13.93
C ALA A 209 8.42 2.24 13.48
N ASP A 210 7.23 1.78 13.10
CA ASP A 210 6.12 2.65 12.71
C ASP A 210 4.78 1.96 13.02
N ASP A 211 3.84 2.71 13.55
CA ASP A 211 2.52 2.23 14.00
C ASP A 211 1.36 2.67 13.10
N THR A 212 1.65 3.19 11.89
CA THR A 212 0.63 3.72 10.97
C THR A 212 -0.34 2.64 10.52
N PHE A 213 0.15 1.46 10.11
CA PHE A 213 -0.68 0.34 9.70
C PHE A 213 -0.38 -0.89 10.57
N LYS A 214 -1.32 -1.22 11.49
CA LYS A 214 -1.19 -2.32 12.47
C LYS A 214 -1.87 -3.61 12.03
N ASP A 215 -2.81 -3.52 11.10
CA ASP A 215 -3.61 -4.66 10.66
C ASP A 215 -3.02 -5.34 9.42
N ALA A 216 -3.48 -6.57 9.18
CA ALA A 216 -3.16 -7.29 7.96
C ALA A 216 -3.59 -6.51 6.69
N GLY A 217 -2.83 -6.63 5.64
CA GLY A 217 -3.12 -6.03 4.33
C GLY A 217 -2.46 -6.80 3.20
N LYS A 218 -2.74 -6.38 1.96
CA LYS A 218 -2.16 -6.98 0.76
C LYS A 218 -0.67 -6.67 0.64
N VAL A 219 -0.02 -7.42 -0.28
CA VAL A 219 1.35 -7.18 -0.70
C VAL A 219 1.40 -6.96 -2.21
N GLY A 220 2.50 -6.39 -2.72
CA GLY A 220 2.64 -6.15 -4.15
C GLY A 220 3.92 -5.43 -4.51
N LEU A 221 3.97 -4.97 -5.76
CA LEU A 221 5.08 -4.28 -6.39
C LEU A 221 4.75 -2.81 -6.63
N TRP A 222 5.77 -2.00 -6.71
CA TRP A 222 5.66 -0.54 -6.83
C TRP A 222 6.75 0.02 -7.75
N THR A 223 6.38 1.03 -8.53
CA THR A 223 7.34 1.88 -9.26
C THR A 223 6.96 3.36 -9.13
N LYS A 224 7.77 4.24 -9.69
CA LYS A 224 7.50 5.69 -9.73
C LYS A 224 7.71 6.26 -11.12
N ALA A 225 6.83 7.19 -11.51
CA ALA A 225 6.89 7.97 -12.75
C ALA A 225 7.14 7.06 -13.97
N ASP A 226 8.21 7.33 -14.71
CA ASP A 226 8.64 6.65 -15.93
C ASP A 226 9.54 5.43 -15.68
N SER A 227 9.67 4.97 -14.43
CA SER A 227 10.50 3.79 -14.11
C SER A 227 10.01 2.56 -14.85
N VAL A 228 10.81 2.06 -15.77
CA VAL A 228 10.67 0.71 -16.32
C VAL A 228 11.47 -0.24 -15.45
N THR A 229 10.78 -1.12 -14.76
CA THR A 229 11.38 -2.02 -13.77
C THR A 229 10.84 -3.44 -13.96
N TYR A 230 11.74 -4.40 -13.96
CA TYR A 230 11.42 -5.83 -14.04
C TYR A 230 11.45 -6.42 -12.62
N PHE A 231 10.54 -7.37 -12.39
CA PHE A 231 10.45 -8.09 -11.12
C PHE A 231 10.27 -9.59 -11.37
N ASP A 232 10.86 -10.38 -10.48
CA ASP A 232 10.79 -11.83 -10.51
C ASP A 232 10.83 -12.39 -9.09
N ASP A 233 10.47 -13.66 -8.91
CA ASP A 233 10.56 -14.37 -7.63
C ASP A 233 9.93 -13.59 -6.45
N LEU A 234 8.72 -13.07 -6.60
CA LEU A 234 7.97 -12.49 -5.48
C LEU A 234 7.60 -13.59 -4.48
N LYS A 235 8.02 -13.47 -3.24
CA LYS A 235 7.75 -14.42 -2.16
C LYS A 235 7.23 -13.71 -0.93
N VAL A 236 6.21 -14.28 -0.29
CA VAL A 236 5.73 -13.84 1.01
C VAL A 236 5.53 -15.04 1.93
N THR A 237 5.91 -14.85 3.19
CA THR A 237 5.68 -15.83 4.28
C THR A 237 5.12 -15.09 5.48
N ALA A 238 4.01 -15.57 6.04
CA ALA A 238 3.49 -15.10 7.32
C ALA A 238 4.44 -15.46 8.47
N LYS A 239 4.63 -14.53 9.41
CA LYS A 239 5.46 -14.71 10.61
C LYS A 239 4.60 -14.95 11.85
#